data_0b14e69db26ce2dc32211b253226290c
#
_entry.id   0b14e69db26ce2dc32211b253226290c
#
_cell.length_a   1.000
_cell.length_b   1.000
_cell.length_c   1.000
_cell.angle_alpha   90.00
_cell.angle_beta   90.00
_cell.angle_gamma   90.00
#
_symmetry.space_group_name_H-M   'P 1'
#
loop_
_entity.id
_entity.type
_entity.pdbx_description
1 polymer ?
#
loop_
_entity_poly.entity_id
_entity_poly.type
_entity_poly.pdbx_seq_one_letter_code
_entity_poly.pdbx_strand_id
1 'polypeptide(L)'
;MRLQDKVAIITGGGSGFGEVTARLFASEGAAVMLADINGESATAVAESINKEGGRAIWAKTDVSSASSVEAMVQTTLSAFEHVDILFNNAGIESFGTVIESDEAIWDRTFAVHVRGAFLCSKYALPAMINSGHGGVVINVSSVAGLVGLQHMSAYSAAKGAIISLTRSMAADFAQHGIRVNCIAPGTSMTPLGHRLIENDTPERLAQRLSRYPLGRFGQPEEIARSVLFLASDDSSYATGMCLVIDGGLTAI
;
A
#
# COMPACT_ATOMS: atom_id res chain seq x y z
N MET A 1 -14.33 15.60 -8.05
CA MET A 1 -13.63 14.84 -6.99
C MET A 1 -14.04 13.38 -7.11
N ARG A 2 -13.08 12.49 -7.30
CA ARG A 2 -13.33 11.06 -7.56
C ARG A 2 -13.64 10.25 -6.29
N LEU A 3 -13.30 10.79 -5.12
CA LEU A 3 -13.51 10.13 -3.82
C LEU A 3 -14.35 10.97 -2.87
N GLN A 4 -15.27 11.78 -3.43
CA GLN A 4 -16.14 12.63 -2.64
C GLN A 4 -16.91 11.82 -1.59
N ASP A 5 -16.82 12.25 -0.33
CA ASP A 5 -17.45 11.65 0.85
C ASP A 5 -17.02 10.20 1.18
N LYS A 6 -15.96 9.69 0.54
CA LYS A 6 -15.36 8.39 0.87
C LYS A 6 -14.48 8.49 2.11
N VAL A 7 -14.38 7.37 2.83
CA VAL A 7 -13.47 7.20 3.97
C VAL A 7 -12.41 6.16 3.64
N ALA A 8 -11.14 6.56 3.71
CA ALA A 8 -10.01 5.71 3.38
C ALA A 8 -9.09 5.47 4.58
N ILE A 9 -8.78 4.21 4.86
CA ILE A 9 -7.69 3.82 5.77
C ILE A 9 -6.45 3.57 4.93
N ILE A 10 -5.32 4.23 5.29
CA ILE A 10 -4.03 4.13 4.59
C ILE A 10 -2.97 3.70 5.60
N THR A 11 -2.47 2.47 5.47
CA THR A 11 -1.40 1.96 6.34
C THR A 11 -0.03 2.38 5.78
N GLY A 12 0.92 2.69 6.67
CA GLY A 12 2.18 3.33 6.28
C GLY A 12 1.93 4.75 5.75
N GLY A 13 0.96 5.46 6.34
CA GLY A 13 0.48 6.77 5.87
C GLY A 13 1.40 7.95 6.18
N GLY A 14 2.43 7.74 7.00
CA GLY A 14 3.35 8.79 7.45
C GLY A 14 4.47 9.12 6.46
N SER A 15 4.64 8.36 5.38
CA SER A 15 5.71 8.60 4.40
C SER A 15 5.47 7.91 3.06
N GLY A 16 6.28 8.25 2.05
CA GLY A 16 6.37 7.57 0.76
C GLY A 16 5.04 7.47 0.02
N PHE A 17 4.71 6.27 -0.49
CA PHE A 17 3.46 6.06 -1.22
C PHE A 17 2.23 6.35 -0.37
N GLY A 18 2.26 6.00 0.94
CA GLY A 18 1.15 6.23 1.85
C GLY A 18 0.83 7.70 2.02
N GLU A 19 1.84 8.53 2.30
CA GLU A 19 1.69 9.97 2.44
C GLU A 19 1.16 10.62 1.16
N VAL A 20 1.80 10.34 -0.01
CA VAL A 20 1.41 10.96 -1.28
C VAL A 20 -0.01 10.53 -1.69
N THR A 21 -0.38 9.26 -1.43
CA THR A 21 -1.74 8.76 -1.67
C THR A 21 -2.74 9.43 -0.73
N ALA A 22 -2.42 9.62 0.54
CA ALA A 22 -3.31 10.27 1.50
C ALA A 22 -3.61 11.72 1.10
N ARG A 23 -2.60 12.48 0.70
CA ARG A 23 -2.77 13.85 0.20
C ARG A 23 -3.63 13.88 -1.06
N LEU A 24 -3.37 12.98 -2.00
CA LEU A 24 -4.16 12.87 -3.23
C LEU A 24 -5.62 12.49 -2.93
N PHE A 25 -5.85 11.51 -2.06
CA PHE A 25 -7.22 11.09 -1.68
C PHE A 25 -7.99 12.23 -0.99
N ALA A 26 -7.34 12.94 -0.07
CA ALA A 26 -7.95 14.10 0.58
C ALA A 26 -8.29 15.22 -0.42
N SER A 27 -7.42 15.51 -1.38
CA SER A 27 -7.69 16.49 -2.45
C SER A 27 -8.81 16.06 -3.41
N GLU A 28 -9.08 14.74 -3.48
CA GLU A 28 -10.21 14.16 -4.24
C GLU A 28 -11.48 13.98 -3.38
N GLY A 29 -11.52 14.57 -2.17
CA GLY A 29 -12.70 14.64 -1.33
C GLY A 29 -12.86 13.54 -0.27
N ALA A 30 -11.90 12.63 -0.14
CA ALA A 30 -11.94 11.61 0.89
C ALA A 30 -11.58 12.15 2.29
N ALA A 31 -12.18 11.55 3.32
CA ALA A 31 -11.63 11.58 4.67
C ALA A 31 -10.60 10.45 4.81
N VAL A 32 -9.45 10.73 5.42
CA VAL A 32 -8.36 9.76 5.49
C VAL A 32 -7.94 9.45 6.93
N MET A 33 -7.78 8.16 7.24
CA MET A 33 -7.11 7.65 8.42
C MET A 33 -5.68 7.27 8.04
N LEU A 34 -4.70 7.93 8.63
CA LEU A 34 -3.26 7.66 8.46
C LEU A 34 -2.79 6.74 9.58
N ALA A 35 -2.58 5.47 9.26
CA ALA A 35 -2.09 4.47 10.20
C ALA A 35 -0.60 4.24 9.98
N ASP A 36 0.23 4.52 10.96
CA ASP A 36 1.69 4.34 10.85
C ASP A 36 2.29 3.92 12.19
N ILE A 37 3.35 3.13 12.14
CA ILE A 37 4.12 2.77 13.35
C ILE A 37 4.86 4.01 13.92
N ASN A 38 5.22 4.95 13.06
CA ASN A 38 5.73 6.27 13.42
C ASN A 38 4.57 7.26 13.54
N GLY A 39 4.04 7.41 14.76
CA GLY A 39 2.93 8.32 15.04
C GLY A 39 3.25 9.79 14.74
N GLU A 40 4.48 10.24 14.93
CA GLU A 40 4.89 11.62 14.66
C GLU A 40 4.78 11.96 13.18
N SER A 41 5.27 11.08 12.31
CA SER A 41 5.15 11.26 10.86
C SER A 41 3.69 11.27 10.40
N ALA A 42 2.87 10.34 10.91
CA ALA A 42 1.44 10.30 10.58
C ALA A 42 0.71 11.56 11.06
N THR A 43 1.05 12.07 12.26
CA THR A 43 0.50 13.33 12.80
C THR A 43 0.82 14.51 11.88
N ALA A 44 2.10 14.66 11.50
CA ALA A 44 2.55 15.76 10.65
C ALA A 44 1.82 15.79 9.29
N VAL A 45 1.63 14.60 8.68
CA VAL A 45 0.88 14.49 7.41
C VAL A 45 -0.59 14.83 7.61
N ALA A 46 -1.25 14.32 8.67
CA ALA A 46 -2.64 14.60 8.95
C ALA A 46 -2.89 16.11 9.19
N GLU A 47 -2.03 16.74 9.99
CA GLU A 47 -2.11 18.18 10.24
C GLU A 47 -1.94 19.00 8.96
N SER A 48 -1.00 18.61 8.08
CA SER A 48 -0.81 19.29 6.79
C SER A 48 -2.06 19.17 5.91
N ILE A 49 -2.63 17.97 5.78
CA ILE A 49 -3.87 17.75 5.02
C ILE A 49 -5.01 18.62 5.58
N ASN A 50 -5.17 18.67 6.90
CA ASN A 50 -6.21 19.47 7.54
C ASN A 50 -6.01 20.98 7.33
N LYS A 51 -4.76 21.47 7.35
CA LYS A 51 -4.42 22.87 7.02
C LYS A 51 -4.76 23.25 5.59
N GLU A 52 -4.71 22.30 4.68
CA GLU A 52 -5.06 22.46 3.27
C GLU A 52 -6.57 22.31 3.01
N GLY A 53 -7.38 22.14 4.06
CA GLY A 53 -8.84 22.02 3.99
C GLY A 53 -9.35 20.59 3.77
N GLY A 54 -8.49 19.58 3.82
CA GLY A 54 -8.87 18.17 3.80
C GLY A 54 -9.40 17.69 5.17
N ARG A 55 -9.73 16.40 5.23
CA ARG A 55 -10.18 15.72 6.47
C ARG A 55 -9.28 14.54 6.75
N ALA A 56 -8.40 14.65 7.74
CA ALA A 56 -7.46 13.61 8.11
C ALA A 56 -7.40 13.39 9.62
N ILE A 57 -7.34 12.13 10.02
CA ILE A 57 -6.98 11.69 11.37
C ILE A 57 -5.82 10.71 11.28
N TRP A 58 -5.22 10.39 12.40
CA TRP A 58 -4.11 9.44 12.46
C TRP A 58 -4.20 8.50 13.65
N ALA A 59 -3.55 7.35 13.54
CA ALA A 59 -3.36 6.39 14.63
C ALA A 59 -1.97 5.77 14.56
N LYS A 60 -1.28 5.69 15.71
CA LYS A 60 -0.06 4.88 15.80
C LYS A 60 -0.46 3.41 15.70
N THR A 61 -0.01 2.74 14.63
CA THR A 61 -0.47 1.39 14.30
C THR A 61 0.70 0.48 13.90
N ASP A 62 0.86 -0.62 14.62
CA ASP A 62 1.65 -1.75 14.16
C ASP A 62 0.73 -2.73 13.43
N VAL A 63 0.84 -2.82 12.11
CA VAL A 63 -0.02 -3.69 11.28
C VAL A 63 0.18 -5.19 11.58
N SER A 64 1.29 -5.58 12.20
CA SER A 64 1.53 -6.96 12.62
C SER A 64 0.81 -7.35 13.92
N SER A 65 0.22 -6.37 14.64
CA SER A 65 -0.51 -6.54 15.89
C SER A 65 -2.02 -6.45 15.66
N ALA A 66 -2.74 -7.53 15.97
CA ALA A 66 -4.20 -7.60 15.82
C ALA A 66 -4.93 -6.50 16.62
N SER A 67 -4.53 -6.29 17.88
CA SER A 67 -5.16 -5.28 18.75
C SER A 67 -4.88 -3.85 18.25
N SER A 68 -3.69 -3.60 17.69
CA SER A 68 -3.35 -2.29 17.13
C SER A 68 -4.17 -1.99 15.87
N VAL A 69 -4.36 -2.98 15.01
CA VAL A 69 -5.19 -2.86 13.79
C VAL A 69 -6.66 -2.69 14.15
N GLU A 70 -7.17 -3.46 15.10
CA GLU A 70 -8.55 -3.32 15.57
C GLU A 70 -8.82 -1.92 16.13
N ALA A 71 -7.93 -1.40 16.97
CA ALA A 71 -8.03 -0.04 17.50
C ALA A 71 -8.02 1.03 16.39
N MET A 72 -7.19 0.88 15.37
CA MET A 72 -7.16 1.76 14.19
C MET A 72 -8.52 1.78 13.48
N VAL A 73 -9.12 0.62 13.21
CA VAL A 73 -10.42 0.54 12.54
C VAL A 73 -11.52 1.17 13.42
N GLN A 74 -11.54 0.88 14.72
CA GLN A 74 -12.51 1.47 15.65
C GLN A 74 -12.36 3.00 15.73
N THR A 75 -11.13 3.52 15.74
CA THR A 75 -10.88 4.97 15.70
C THR A 75 -11.44 5.58 14.41
N THR A 76 -11.26 4.91 13.27
CA THR A 76 -11.81 5.36 11.99
C THR A 76 -13.34 5.41 12.02
N LEU A 77 -13.98 4.34 12.50
CA LEU A 77 -15.44 4.26 12.61
C LEU A 77 -16.01 5.29 13.59
N SER A 78 -15.31 5.56 14.69
CA SER A 78 -15.72 6.58 15.66
C SER A 78 -15.67 8.00 15.08
N ALA A 79 -14.73 8.28 14.18
CA ALA A 79 -14.53 9.61 13.60
C ALA A 79 -15.34 9.83 12.32
N PHE A 80 -15.54 8.80 11.50
CA PHE A 80 -16.10 8.93 10.17
C PHE A 80 -17.30 8.00 9.90
N GLU A 81 -17.69 7.16 10.86
CA GLU A 81 -18.86 6.27 10.86
C GLU A 81 -18.77 5.05 9.94
N HIS A 82 -17.97 5.10 8.87
CA HIS A 82 -17.82 4.01 7.89
C HIS A 82 -16.39 3.90 7.35
N VAL A 83 -16.16 2.88 6.53
CA VAL A 83 -14.92 2.67 5.76
C VAL A 83 -15.30 2.23 4.34
N ASP A 84 -14.81 2.95 3.34
CA ASP A 84 -15.00 2.60 1.91
C ASP A 84 -13.75 2.03 1.28
N ILE A 85 -12.56 2.50 1.70
CA ILE A 85 -11.31 2.16 1.05
C ILE A 85 -10.30 1.72 2.11
N LEU A 86 -9.63 0.60 1.84
CA LEU A 86 -8.46 0.16 2.60
C LEU A 86 -7.25 0.08 1.67
N PHE A 87 -6.24 0.90 1.93
CA PHE A 87 -4.96 0.83 1.24
C PHE A 87 -3.91 0.17 2.15
N ASN A 88 -3.65 -1.12 1.93
CA ASN A 88 -2.63 -1.92 2.60
C ASN A 88 -1.25 -1.61 2.01
N ASN A 89 -0.63 -0.52 2.47
CA ASN A 89 0.63 -0.01 1.96
C ASN A 89 1.81 -0.22 2.92
N ALA A 90 1.58 -0.35 4.22
CA ALA A 90 2.66 -0.54 5.19
C ALA A 90 3.60 -1.67 4.79
N GLY A 91 4.90 -1.42 4.85
CA GLY A 91 5.91 -2.38 4.42
C GLY A 91 7.30 -2.02 4.89
N ILE A 92 8.18 -3.00 4.83
CA ILE A 92 9.62 -2.90 5.13
C ILE A 92 10.42 -3.52 4.00
N GLU A 93 11.69 -3.17 3.89
CA GLU A 93 12.63 -3.90 3.03
C GLU A 93 13.30 -5.03 3.80
N SER A 94 13.61 -6.10 3.08
CA SER A 94 14.48 -7.15 3.57
C SER A 94 15.38 -7.64 2.43
N PHE A 95 16.65 -7.79 2.73
CA PHE A 95 17.68 -8.24 1.80
C PHE A 95 18.31 -9.52 2.31
N GLY A 96 18.75 -10.35 1.40
CA GLY A 96 19.45 -11.61 1.62
C GLY A 96 18.99 -12.71 0.66
N THR A 97 19.92 -13.61 0.34
CA THR A 97 19.59 -14.89 -0.28
C THR A 97 18.90 -15.80 0.73
N VAL A 98 18.39 -16.94 0.31
CA VAL A 98 17.79 -17.95 1.23
C VAL A 98 18.79 -18.42 2.29
N ILE A 99 20.10 -18.45 1.96
CA ILE A 99 21.15 -18.88 2.89
C ILE A 99 21.51 -17.76 3.88
N GLU A 100 21.49 -16.50 3.44
CA GLU A 100 21.94 -15.35 4.23
C GLU A 100 20.81 -14.72 5.07
N SER A 101 19.57 -15.02 4.75
CA SER A 101 18.43 -14.44 5.47
C SER A 101 18.25 -15.11 6.83
N ASP A 102 18.29 -14.33 7.89
CA ASP A 102 17.86 -14.75 9.23
C ASP A 102 16.37 -15.11 9.24
N GLU A 103 15.99 -16.16 9.99
CA GLU A 103 14.60 -16.53 10.22
C GLU A 103 13.80 -15.36 10.82
N ALA A 104 14.40 -14.59 11.72
CA ALA A 104 13.77 -13.40 12.31
C ALA A 104 13.46 -12.31 11.27
N ILE A 105 14.32 -12.13 10.25
CA ILE A 105 14.06 -11.20 9.14
C ILE A 105 12.92 -11.74 8.27
N TRP A 106 12.91 -13.04 7.99
CA TRP A 106 11.84 -13.71 7.27
C TRP A 106 10.50 -13.51 7.99
N ASP A 107 10.43 -13.87 9.26
CA ASP A 107 9.21 -13.77 10.07
C ASP A 107 8.70 -12.34 10.15
N ARG A 108 9.58 -11.38 10.37
CA ARG A 108 9.23 -9.96 10.40
C ARG A 108 8.69 -9.47 9.07
N THR A 109 9.30 -9.90 7.96
CA THR A 109 8.85 -9.53 6.61
C THR A 109 7.43 -10.04 6.37
N PHE A 110 7.15 -11.30 6.68
CA PHE A 110 5.81 -11.87 6.56
C PHE A 110 4.82 -11.26 7.55
N ALA A 111 5.25 -10.97 8.78
CA ALA A 111 4.39 -10.33 9.78
C ALA A 111 3.91 -8.96 9.34
N VAL A 112 4.79 -8.14 8.76
CA VAL A 112 4.41 -6.79 8.31
C VAL A 112 3.62 -6.83 7.01
N HIS A 113 4.11 -7.54 5.99
CA HIS A 113 3.50 -7.50 4.65
C HIS A 113 2.25 -8.38 4.55
N VAL A 114 2.38 -9.67 4.86
CA VAL A 114 1.32 -10.65 4.59
C VAL A 114 0.30 -10.65 5.72
N ARG A 115 0.76 -10.85 6.97
CA ARG A 115 -0.11 -10.83 8.13
C ARG A 115 -0.72 -9.45 8.34
N GLY A 116 0.03 -8.35 8.09
CA GLY A 116 -0.48 -6.98 8.18
C GLY A 116 -1.63 -6.74 7.23
N ALA A 117 -1.50 -7.04 5.94
CA ALA A 117 -2.58 -6.92 4.96
C ALA A 117 -3.79 -7.81 5.33
N PHE A 118 -3.54 -9.03 5.81
CA PHE A 118 -4.59 -9.91 6.30
C PHE A 118 -5.33 -9.31 7.50
N LEU A 119 -4.63 -8.82 8.52
CA LEU A 119 -5.26 -8.26 9.72
C LEU A 119 -6.04 -6.98 9.40
N CYS A 120 -5.46 -6.06 8.64
CA CYS A 120 -6.15 -4.83 8.24
C CYS A 120 -7.43 -5.15 7.46
N SER A 121 -7.37 -6.10 6.54
CA SER A 121 -8.56 -6.55 5.80
C SER A 121 -9.57 -7.24 6.71
N LYS A 122 -9.13 -8.13 7.60
CA LYS A 122 -9.99 -8.86 8.55
C LYS A 122 -10.84 -7.92 9.40
N TYR A 123 -10.26 -6.81 9.86
CA TYR A 123 -10.97 -5.87 10.73
C TYR A 123 -11.74 -4.78 9.96
N ALA A 124 -11.29 -4.38 8.76
CA ALA A 124 -11.98 -3.36 7.97
C ALA A 124 -13.15 -3.92 7.14
N LEU A 125 -13.03 -5.13 6.58
CA LEU A 125 -14.06 -5.73 5.71
C LEU A 125 -15.45 -5.86 6.37
N PRO A 126 -15.59 -6.24 7.65
CA PRO A 126 -16.90 -6.27 8.29
C PRO A 126 -17.61 -4.91 8.28
N ALA A 127 -16.88 -3.81 8.45
CA ALA A 127 -17.46 -2.46 8.37
C ALA A 127 -17.93 -2.14 6.95
N MET A 128 -17.14 -2.47 5.92
CA MET A 128 -17.53 -2.31 4.51
C MET A 128 -18.77 -3.14 4.16
N ILE A 129 -18.85 -4.40 4.61
CA ILE A 129 -20.00 -5.27 4.38
C ILE A 129 -21.26 -4.71 5.07
N ASN A 130 -21.13 -4.30 6.33
CA ASN A 130 -22.26 -3.80 7.12
C ASN A 130 -22.80 -2.46 6.58
N SER A 131 -21.98 -1.65 5.92
CA SER A 131 -22.45 -0.41 5.29
C SER A 131 -23.41 -0.67 4.11
N GLY A 132 -23.31 -1.83 3.46
CA GLY A 132 -24.09 -2.19 2.29
C GLY A 132 -23.74 -1.42 1.01
N HIS A 133 -22.72 -0.54 1.05
CA HIS A 133 -22.34 0.31 -0.08
C HIS A 133 -21.16 -0.27 -0.88
N GLY A 134 -20.71 -1.49 -0.52
CA GLY A 134 -19.51 -2.07 -1.10
C GLY A 134 -18.22 -1.46 -0.54
N GLY A 135 -17.14 -1.56 -1.29
CA GLY A 135 -15.85 -1.00 -0.86
C GLY A 135 -14.70 -1.38 -1.79
N VAL A 136 -13.52 -0.87 -1.46
CA VAL A 136 -12.30 -1.16 -2.22
C VAL A 136 -11.14 -1.50 -1.29
N VAL A 137 -10.49 -2.64 -1.55
CA VAL A 137 -9.21 -2.98 -0.91
C VAL A 137 -8.11 -2.93 -1.97
N ILE A 138 -7.03 -2.21 -1.67
CA ILE A 138 -5.86 -2.13 -2.54
C ILE A 138 -4.63 -2.58 -1.75
N ASN A 139 -3.97 -3.62 -2.23
CA ASN A 139 -2.78 -4.16 -1.60
C ASN A 139 -1.52 -3.72 -2.35
N VAL A 140 -0.43 -3.47 -1.63
CA VAL A 140 0.86 -3.16 -2.27
C VAL A 140 1.71 -4.41 -2.36
N SER A 141 1.81 -4.96 -3.59
CA SER A 141 2.80 -5.96 -3.97
C SER A 141 4.10 -5.26 -4.41
N SER A 142 4.78 -5.80 -5.39
CA SER A 142 6.01 -5.29 -6.02
C SER A 142 6.28 -6.07 -7.28
N VAL A 143 7.09 -5.54 -8.18
CA VAL A 143 7.72 -6.33 -9.25
C VAL A 143 8.48 -7.55 -8.70
N ALA A 144 9.00 -7.47 -7.47
CA ALA A 144 9.64 -8.59 -6.77
C ALA A 144 8.69 -9.78 -6.50
N GLY A 145 7.37 -9.56 -6.52
CA GLY A 145 6.37 -10.63 -6.44
C GLY A 145 6.03 -11.26 -7.79
N LEU A 146 6.54 -10.71 -8.89
CA LEU A 146 6.28 -11.15 -10.27
C LEU A 146 7.49 -11.77 -10.92
N VAL A 147 8.69 -11.22 -10.65
CA VAL A 147 9.96 -11.68 -11.22
C VAL A 147 11.01 -11.87 -10.13
N GLY A 148 12.01 -12.71 -10.41
CA GLY A 148 13.11 -12.94 -9.48
C GLY A 148 14.03 -11.71 -9.38
N LEU A 149 14.19 -11.18 -8.16
CA LEU A 149 15.19 -10.18 -7.84
C LEU A 149 16.25 -10.78 -6.91
N GLN A 150 17.52 -10.56 -7.25
CA GLN A 150 18.64 -11.07 -6.44
C GLN A 150 18.64 -10.47 -5.04
N HIS A 151 19.01 -11.27 -4.05
CA HIS A 151 19.12 -10.88 -2.64
C HIS A 151 17.83 -10.32 -2.01
N MET A 152 16.65 -10.82 -2.45
CA MET A 152 15.35 -10.38 -1.94
C MET A 152 14.41 -11.55 -1.62
N SER A 153 14.92 -12.67 -1.11
CA SER A 153 14.16 -13.92 -0.97
C SER A 153 12.88 -13.76 -0.14
N ALA A 154 12.99 -13.25 1.08
CA ALA A 154 11.83 -13.05 1.98
C ALA A 154 10.85 -12.01 1.42
N TYR A 155 11.37 -10.90 0.89
CA TYR A 155 10.56 -9.84 0.32
C TYR A 155 9.78 -10.32 -0.90
N SER A 156 10.44 -10.99 -1.84
CA SER A 156 9.81 -11.52 -3.06
C SER A 156 8.71 -12.54 -2.71
N ALA A 157 8.98 -13.45 -1.78
CA ALA A 157 7.99 -14.42 -1.32
C ALA A 157 6.77 -13.73 -0.68
N ALA A 158 6.99 -12.74 0.19
CA ALA A 158 5.91 -11.98 0.80
C ALA A 158 5.09 -11.21 -0.24
N LYS A 159 5.73 -10.57 -1.23
CA LYS A 159 5.04 -9.81 -2.28
C LYS A 159 4.29 -10.71 -3.28
N GLY A 160 4.79 -11.91 -3.54
CA GLY A 160 4.05 -12.95 -4.26
C GLY A 160 2.80 -13.43 -3.50
N ALA A 161 2.94 -13.62 -2.18
CA ALA A 161 1.80 -13.99 -1.32
C ALA A 161 0.69 -12.92 -1.34
N ILE A 162 1.03 -11.64 -1.41
CA ILE A 162 0.06 -10.53 -1.53
C ILE A 162 -0.75 -10.63 -2.82
N ILE A 163 -0.15 -11.00 -3.95
CA ILE A 163 -0.87 -11.20 -5.22
C ILE A 163 -1.89 -12.34 -5.09
N SER A 164 -1.50 -13.46 -4.50
CA SER A 164 -2.39 -14.59 -4.26
C SER A 164 -3.53 -14.23 -3.28
N LEU A 165 -3.22 -13.56 -2.18
CA LEU A 165 -4.21 -13.10 -1.19
C LEU A 165 -5.22 -12.15 -1.85
N THR A 166 -4.77 -11.24 -2.71
CA THR A 166 -5.63 -10.31 -3.46
C THR A 166 -6.67 -11.05 -4.29
N ARG A 167 -6.26 -12.09 -5.02
CA ARG A 167 -7.16 -12.89 -5.87
C ARG A 167 -8.19 -13.67 -5.05
N SER A 168 -7.76 -14.28 -3.95
CA SER A 168 -8.66 -14.98 -3.03
C SER A 168 -9.70 -14.03 -2.46
N MET A 169 -9.27 -12.89 -1.92
CA MET A 169 -10.18 -11.90 -1.36
C MET A 169 -11.13 -11.32 -2.42
N ALA A 170 -10.67 -11.12 -3.65
CA ALA A 170 -11.54 -10.65 -4.74
C ALA A 170 -12.68 -11.63 -5.02
N ALA A 171 -12.40 -12.93 -5.02
CA ALA A 171 -13.42 -13.97 -5.20
C ALA A 171 -14.40 -14.02 -4.02
N ASP A 172 -13.88 -13.93 -2.79
CA ASP A 172 -14.70 -14.07 -1.58
C ASP A 172 -15.67 -12.88 -1.38
N PHE A 173 -15.22 -11.65 -1.67
CA PHE A 173 -15.93 -10.43 -1.30
C PHE A 173 -16.66 -9.72 -2.44
N ALA A 174 -16.56 -10.20 -3.69
CA ALA A 174 -17.28 -9.63 -4.84
C ALA A 174 -18.78 -9.62 -4.63
N GLN A 175 -19.36 -10.64 -3.98
CA GLN A 175 -20.78 -10.72 -3.67
C GLN A 175 -21.29 -9.58 -2.75
N HIS A 176 -20.38 -8.91 -2.04
CA HIS A 176 -20.67 -7.76 -1.18
C HIS A 176 -20.40 -6.42 -1.88
N GLY A 177 -20.15 -6.42 -3.20
CA GLY A 177 -19.78 -5.21 -3.94
C GLY A 177 -18.38 -4.68 -3.58
N ILE A 178 -17.52 -5.52 -3.00
CA ILE A 178 -16.17 -5.13 -2.61
C ILE A 178 -15.18 -5.57 -3.70
N ARG A 179 -14.42 -4.61 -4.24
CA ARG A 179 -13.35 -4.87 -5.19
C ARG A 179 -12.01 -4.99 -4.44
N VAL A 180 -11.23 -5.99 -4.78
CA VAL A 180 -9.91 -6.19 -4.19
C VAL A 180 -8.87 -6.31 -5.29
N ASN A 181 -7.90 -5.39 -5.31
CA ASN A 181 -6.84 -5.35 -6.30
C ASN A 181 -5.48 -5.15 -5.64
N CYS A 182 -4.40 -5.36 -6.36
CA CYS A 182 -3.09 -4.96 -5.91
C CYS A 182 -2.34 -4.15 -6.97
N ILE A 183 -1.35 -3.39 -6.51
CA ILE A 183 -0.36 -2.73 -7.36
C ILE A 183 0.97 -3.44 -7.22
N ALA A 184 1.76 -3.48 -8.30
CA ALA A 184 3.13 -3.98 -8.32
C ALA A 184 4.07 -2.88 -8.84
N PRO A 185 4.52 -1.97 -7.96
CA PRO A 185 5.45 -0.92 -8.34
C PRO A 185 6.84 -1.46 -8.65
N GLY A 186 7.52 -0.83 -9.62
CA GLY A 186 8.98 -0.86 -9.74
C GLY A 186 9.64 0.06 -8.71
N THR A 187 10.96 0.24 -8.81
CA THR A 187 11.68 1.21 -7.97
C THR A 187 11.13 2.61 -8.18
N SER A 188 10.77 3.27 -7.09
CA SER A 188 10.23 4.62 -7.10
C SER A 188 10.97 5.49 -6.08
N MET A 189 11.05 6.80 -6.34
CA MET A 189 11.81 7.78 -5.57
C MET A 189 11.10 8.17 -4.26
N THR A 190 10.80 7.17 -3.44
CA THR A 190 10.37 7.32 -2.04
C THR A 190 11.60 7.44 -1.13
N PRO A 191 11.45 7.81 0.17
CA PRO A 191 12.56 7.71 1.14
C PRO A 191 13.21 6.32 1.16
N LEU A 192 12.43 5.27 0.95
CA LEU A 192 12.90 3.89 0.81
C LEU A 192 13.73 3.72 -0.47
N GLY A 193 13.19 4.15 -1.62
CA GLY A 193 13.87 4.06 -2.92
C GLY A 193 15.16 4.88 -2.96
N HIS A 194 15.20 6.04 -2.32
CA HIS A 194 16.43 6.83 -2.20
C HIS A 194 17.53 6.05 -1.49
N ARG A 195 17.23 5.38 -0.35
CA ARG A 195 18.20 4.55 0.37
C ARG A 195 18.77 3.40 -0.46
N LEU A 196 17.99 2.87 -1.42
CA LEU A 196 18.45 1.79 -2.31
C LEU A 196 19.58 2.21 -3.25
N ILE A 197 19.64 3.50 -3.58
CA ILE A 197 20.55 4.04 -4.60
C ILE A 197 21.54 5.06 -4.06
N GLU A 198 21.42 5.48 -2.78
CA GLU A 198 22.24 6.54 -2.19
C GLU A 198 23.76 6.26 -2.22
N ASN A 199 24.12 4.98 -2.21
CA ASN A 199 25.51 4.52 -2.26
C ASN A 199 25.88 3.92 -3.63
N ASP A 200 25.05 4.05 -4.65
CA ASP A 200 25.39 3.56 -5.98
C ASP A 200 26.40 4.50 -6.66
N THR A 201 27.41 3.91 -7.32
CA THR A 201 28.25 4.66 -8.24
C THR A 201 27.45 5.06 -9.48
N PRO A 202 27.90 6.06 -10.27
CA PRO A 202 27.23 6.42 -11.53
C PRO A 202 27.02 5.23 -12.46
N GLU A 203 28.00 4.32 -12.53
CA GLU A 203 27.95 3.12 -13.37
C GLU A 203 26.89 2.13 -12.87
N ARG A 204 26.79 1.90 -11.54
CA ARG A 204 25.75 1.05 -10.95
C ARG A 204 24.38 1.65 -11.15
N LEU A 205 24.23 2.96 -10.97
CA LEU A 205 22.97 3.64 -11.22
C LEU A 205 22.56 3.51 -12.70
N ALA A 206 23.48 3.73 -13.63
CA ALA A 206 23.22 3.54 -15.06
C ALA A 206 22.82 2.10 -15.39
N GLN A 207 23.47 1.10 -14.79
CA GLN A 207 23.12 -0.32 -14.93
C GLN A 207 21.73 -0.62 -14.37
N ARG A 208 21.34 -0.02 -13.24
CA ARG A 208 19.97 -0.17 -12.72
C ARG A 208 18.95 0.45 -13.66
N LEU A 209 19.20 1.67 -14.13
CA LEU A 209 18.30 2.40 -15.02
C LEU A 209 18.14 1.72 -16.38
N SER A 210 19.18 1.07 -16.91
CA SER A 210 19.09 0.35 -18.19
C SER A 210 18.09 -0.83 -18.18
N ARG A 211 17.68 -1.28 -17.01
CA ARG A 211 16.65 -2.33 -16.86
C ARG A 211 15.23 -1.77 -17.03
N TYR A 212 15.06 -0.46 -17.03
CA TYR A 212 13.77 0.20 -17.18
C TYR A 212 13.63 0.78 -18.59
N PRO A 213 12.72 0.27 -19.44
CA PRO A 213 12.49 0.83 -20.78
C PRO A 213 12.23 2.33 -20.80
N LEU A 214 11.57 2.87 -19.76
CA LEU A 214 11.37 4.32 -19.64
C LEU A 214 12.62 5.10 -19.20
N GLY A 215 13.75 4.44 -18.93
CA GLY A 215 15.04 5.05 -18.60
C GLY A 215 15.11 5.79 -17.26
N ARG A 216 14.11 5.61 -16.39
CA ARG A 216 14.04 6.26 -15.08
C ARG A 216 13.30 5.44 -14.05
N PHE A 217 13.48 5.77 -12.80
CA PHE A 217 12.61 5.28 -11.72
C PHE A 217 11.27 6.02 -11.69
N GLY A 218 10.27 5.41 -11.06
CA GLY A 218 8.96 6.02 -10.86
C GLY A 218 8.99 7.14 -9.82
N GLN A 219 8.02 8.05 -9.91
CA GLN A 219 7.75 9.03 -8.87
C GLN A 219 6.61 8.52 -7.97
N PRO A 220 6.62 8.83 -6.67
CA PRO A 220 5.54 8.41 -5.76
C PRO A 220 4.15 8.83 -6.24
N GLU A 221 4.02 9.98 -6.88
CA GLU A 221 2.78 10.51 -7.43
C GLU A 221 2.23 9.66 -8.58
N GLU A 222 3.09 9.00 -9.35
CA GLU A 222 2.65 8.09 -10.43
C GLU A 222 1.99 6.83 -9.82
N ILE A 223 2.54 6.35 -8.72
CA ILE A 223 1.95 5.23 -7.97
C ILE A 223 0.63 5.68 -7.32
N ALA A 224 0.61 6.83 -6.65
CA ALA A 224 -0.60 7.35 -6.01
C ALA A 224 -1.77 7.53 -6.99
N ARG A 225 -1.51 8.01 -8.22
CA ARG A 225 -2.54 8.11 -9.27
C ARG A 225 -3.08 6.74 -9.69
N SER A 226 -2.25 5.72 -9.72
CA SER A 226 -2.67 4.34 -10.00
C SER A 226 -3.53 3.77 -8.86
N VAL A 227 -3.18 4.11 -7.61
CA VAL A 227 -4.00 3.75 -6.44
C VAL A 227 -5.35 4.48 -6.50
N LEU A 228 -5.37 5.75 -6.86
CA LEU A 228 -6.61 6.52 -7.03
C LEU A 228 -7.51 5.94 -8.13
N PHE A 229 -6.94 5.51 -9.27
CA PHE A 229 -7.69 4.78 -10.30
C PHE A 229 -8.37 3.53 -9.72
N LEU A 230 -7.64 2.71 -8.98
CA LEU A 230 -8.19 1.49 -8.37
C LEU A 230 -9.21 1.80 -7.27
N ALA A 231 -9.06 2.91 -6.55
CA ALA A 231 -9.96 3.32 -5.48
C ALA A 231 -11.29 3.90 -5.99
N SER A 232 -11.30 4.47 -7.18
CA SER A 232 -12.45 5.17 -7.77
C SER A 232 -13.32 4.27 -8.65
N ASP A 233 -14.44 4.81 -9.11
CA ASP A 233 -15.36 4.15 -10.05
C ASP A 233 -14.76 4.00 -11.46
N ASP A 234 -13.64 4.70 -11.76
CA ASP A 234 -12.90 4.50 -13.01
C ASP A 234 -12.46 3.05 -13.22
N SER A 235 -12.35 2.28 -12.13
CA SER A 235 -11.98 0.86 -12.13
C SER A 235 -13.13 -0.06 -11.67
N SER A 236 -14.39 0.33 -11.87
CA SER A 236 -15.58 -0.37 -11.37
C SER A 236 -15.69 -1.84 -11.81
N TYR A 237 -15.07 -2.23 -12.92
CA TYR A 237 -15.04 -3.62 -13.41
C TYR A 237 -13.71 -4.34 -13.14
N ALA A 238 -12.82 -3.75 -12.32
CA ALA A 238 -11.51 -4.33 -11.98
C ALA A 238 -11.53 -4.93 -10.57
N THR A 239 -11.41 -6.26 -10.47
CA THR A 239 -11.19 -6.97 -9.20
C THR A 239 -10.28 -8.18 -9.45
N GLY A 240 -9.44 -8.53 -8.46
CA GLY A 240 -8.47 -9.62 -8.56
C GLY A 240 -7.24 -9.32 -9.42
N MET A 241 -7.10 -8.10 -9.96
CA MET A 241 -5.97 -7.73 -10.80
C MET A 241 -4.73 -7.35 -10.00
N CYS A 242 -3.58 -7.54 -10.63
CA CYS A 242 -2.31 -6.95 -10.22
C CYS A 242 -1.92 -5.89 -11.26
N LEU A 243 -2.05 -4.62 -10.92
CA LEU A 243 -1.67 -3.50 -11.79
C LEU A 243 -0.18 -3.22 -11.65
N VAL A 244 0.58 -3.48 -12.72
CA VAL A 244 2.02 -3.27 -12.75
C VAL A 244 2.33 -1.83 -13.14
N ILE A 245 3.16 -1.14 -12.33
CA ILE A 245 3.59 0.23 -12.56
C ILE A 245 5.11 0.30 -12.36
N ASP A 246 5.88 -0.06 -13.36
CA ASP A 246 7.29 -0.40 -13.21
C ASP A 246 8.21 0.17 -14.30
N GLY A 247 7.72 1.07 -15.14
CA GLY A 247 8.51 1.64 -16.24
C GLY A 247 8.93 0.62 -17.30
N GLY A 248 8.23 -0.53 -17.36
CA GLY A 248 8.47 -1.61 -18.31
C GLY A 248 9.49 -2.67 -17.83
N LEU A 249 9.96 -2.60 -16.59
CA LEU A 249 10.96 -3.53 -16.03
C LEU A 249 10.58 -5.00 -16.22
N THR A 250 9.31 -5.37 -16.07
CA THR A 250 8.84 -6.76 -16.16
C THR A 250 8.29 -7.13 -17.55
N ALA A 251 8.33 -6.20 -18.52
CA ALA A 251 7.84 -6.43 -19.87
C ALA A 251 8.92 -6.99 -20.83
N ILE A 252 10.20 -7.01 -20.39
CA ILE A 252 11.37 -7.44 -21.18
C ILE A 252 12.18 -8.48 -20.42
#